data_62f363cfe8b96d5fc3b6a0dd9a341093
#
_entry.id   62f363cfe8b96d5fc3b6a0dd9a341093
#
_cell.length_a   1.000
_cell.length_b   1.000
_cell.length_c   1.000
_cell.angle_alpha   90.00
_cell.angle_beta   90.00
_cell.angle_gamma   90.00
#
_symmetry.space_group_name_H-M   'P 1'
#
loop_
_entity.id
_entity.type
_entity.pdbx_description
1 polymer ?
#
loop_
_entity_poly.entity_id
_entity_poly.type
_entity_poly.pdbx_seq_one_letter_code
_entity_poly.pdbx_strand_id
1 'polypeptide(L)'
;MAAVEIVGYADRPRATAVDATRAQAADLDRLHGGLATAELIDLVVNRLFPGRVAMVSSFGADAAVLLDLVAEVAPSIPVLFVDTDRLFGETLRHRDRLVERLGLTDVRTIGPDPAVVAEEDPEGLLWHTQADACCRIRKVEPLARAIEPFDAWISGRKRFQASTRAEIPSFEADGRRIKVNPLATWSAESLALRVAARDLPAHPLVAQGYPSIGCMPCTDRVAPGEDARAGRWRGQDKTECGIHLGLSAAGEKE
;
A
#
# COMPACT_ATOMS: atom_id res chain seq x y z
N MET A 1 23.42 14.81 -57.95
CA MET A 1 22.20 15.11 -57.19
C MET A 1 21.95 13.95 -56.27
N ALA A 2 22.21 14.13 -54.98
CA ALA A 2 22.00 13.09 -53.95
C ALA A 2 20.54 13.17 -53.45
N ALA A 3 19.84 12.04 -53.54
CA ALA A 3 18.48 11.92 -53.00
C ALA A 3 18.53 11.96 -51.47
N VAL A 4 17.82 12.91 -50.86
CA VAL A 4 17.59 12.97 -49.42
C VAL A 4 16.49 11.97 -49.13
N GLU A 5 16.83 10.86 -48.47
CA GLU A 5 15.85 9.94 -47.89
C GLU A 5 15.11 10.63 -46.74
N ILE A 6 13.86 10.89 -46.96
CA ILE A 6 12.96 11.35 -45.91
C ILE A 6 12.59 10.11 -45.08
N VAL A 7 13.30 9.92 -43.94
CA VAL A 7 12.93 8.92 -42.94
C VAL A 7 11.57 9.31 -42.38
N GLY A 8 10.59 8.46 -42.65
CA GLY A 8 9.20 8.70 -42.34
C GLY A 8 8.96 8.86 -40.80
N TYR A 9 8.26 9.91 -40.45
CA TYR A 9 7.83 10.27 -39.10
C TYR A 9 6.69 9.35 -38.55
N ALA A 10 6.51 8.16 -39.14
CA ALA A 10 5.33 7.32 -39.03
C ALA A 10 5.46 6.13 -38.07
N ASP A 11 6.59 5.94 -37.36
CA ASP A 11 6.84 4.71 -36.59
C ASP A 11 7.29 4.96 -35.14
N ARG A 12 6.70 5.95 -34.45
CA ARG A 12 6.76 5.97 -32.99
C ARG A 12 5.55 5.22 -32.46
N PRO A 13 5.74 4.11 -31.71
CA PRO A 13 4.61 3.43 -31.08
C PRO A 13 3.84 4.45 -30.24
N ARG A 14 2.52 4.50 -30.40
CA ARG A 14 1.66 5.34 -29.56
C ARG A 14 1.91 4.92 -28.11
N ALA A 15 2.26 5.87 -27.25
CA ALA A 15 2.43 5.63 -25.82
C ALA A 15 1.17 4.95 -25.27
N THR A 16 1.37 3.86 -24.56
CA THR A 16 0.25 3.15 -23.91
C THR A 16 -0.31 4.00 -22.75
N ALA A 17 -1.52 3.69 -22.28
CA ALA A 17 -2.07 4.35 -21.09
C ALA A 17 -1.14 4.22 -19.86
N VAL A 18 -0.43 3.10 -19.76
CA VAL A 18 0.57 2.85 -18.71
C VAL A 18 1.80 3.76 -18.86
N ASP A 19 2.27 4.00 -20.09
CA ASP A 19 3.39 4.91 -20.33
C ASP A 19 3.02 6.35 -20.00
N ALA A 20 1.78 6.77 -20.30
CA ALA A 20 1.27 8.07 -19.94
C ALA A 20 1.20 8.24 -18.41
N THR A 21 0.74 7.21 -17.69
CA THR A 21 0.69 7.22 -16.21
C THR A 21 2.11 7.27 -15.61
N ARG A 22 3.08 6.57 -16.18
CA ARG A 22 4.49 6.65 -15.75
C ARG A 22 5.08 8.04 -15.92
N ALA A 23 4.84 8.67 -17.05
CA ALA A 23 5.27 10.04 -17.30
C ALA A 23 4.61 11.02 -16.32
N GLN A 24 3.31 10.90 -16.09
CA GLN A 24 2.57 11.69 -15.11
C GLN A 24 3.13 11.51 -13.69
N ALA A 25 3.38 10.27 -13.26
CA ALA A 25 3.94 9.99 -11.93
C ALA A 25 5.31 10.64 -11.75
N ALA A 26 6.19 10.53 -12.76
CA ALA A 26 7.51 11.16 -12.74
C ALA A 26 7.44 12.68 -12.66
N ASP A 27 6.52 13.31 -13.39
CA ASP A 27 6.30 14.76 -13.33
C ASP A 27 5.77 15.19 -11.97
N LEU A 28 4.81 14.46 -11.40
CA LEU A 28 4.28 14.74 -10.07
C LEU A 28 5.36 14.61 -8.99
N ASP A 29 6.18 13.57 -9.07
CA ASP A 29 7.28 13.35 -8.12
C ASP A 29 8.33 14.48 -8.21
N ARG A 30 8.72 14.86 -9.42
CA ARG A 30 9.66 15.97 -9.66
C ARG A 30 9.14 17.31 -9.14
N LEU A 31 7.84 17.58 -9.30
CA LEU A 31 7.23 18.87 -8.93
C LEU A 31 6.85 18.94 -7.45
N HIS A 32 6.42 17.83 -6.86
CA HIS A 32 5.75 17.81 -5.58
C HIS A 32 6.32 16.79 -4.58
N GLY A 33 7.23 15.90 -4.99
CA GLY A 33 7.78 14.85 -4.12
C GLY A 33 8.57 15.38 -2.92
N GLY A 34 9.00 16.63 -2.94
CA GLY A 34 9.69 17.32 -1.84
C GLY A 34 8.80 18.10 -0.88
N LEU A 35 7.47 18.11 -1.08
CA LEU A 35 6.55 18.81 -0.17
C LEU A 35 6.54 18.20 1.23
N ALA A 36 6.19 19.00 2.23
CA ALA A 36 5.88 18.49 3.56
C ALA A 36 4.69 17.51 3.47
N THR A 37 4.70 16.46 4.30
CA THR A 37 3.74 15.34 4.18
C THR A 37 2.27 15.78 4.22
N ALA A 38 1.92 16.72 5.11
CA ALA A 38 0.55 17.23 5.18
C ALA A 38 0.16 18.04 3.92
N GLU A 39 1.09 18.83 3.38
CA GLU A 39 0.88 19.58 2.12
C GLU A 39 0.74 18.63 0.93
N LEU A 40 1.53 17.56 0.90
CA LEU A 40 1.45 16.51 -0.13
C LEU A 40 0.09 15.82 -0.10
N ILE A 41 -0.39 15.46 1.11
CA ILE A 41 -1.70 14.83 1.29
C ILE A 41 -2.81 15.81 0.86
N ASP A 42 -2.76 17.08 1.27
CA ASP A 42 -3.74 18.09 0.87
C ASP A 42 -3.78 18.25 -0.66
N LEU A 43 -2.61 18.38 -1.28
CA LEU A 43 -2.49 18.47 -2.74
C LEU A 43 -3.14 17.28 -3.44
N VAL A 44 -2.83 16.06 -2.98
CA VAL A 44 -3.34 14.83 -3.59
C VAL A 44 -4.85 14.70 -3.44
N VAL A 45 -5.36 14.94 -2.23
CA VAL A 45 -6.78 14.69 -1.91
C VAL A 45 -7.69 15.81 -2.45
N ASN A 46 -7.27 17.06 -2.30
CA ASN A 46 -8.14 18.21 -2.55
C ASN A 46 -7.92 18.87 -3.90
N ARG A 47 -6.79 18.63 -4.59
CA ARG A 47 -6.45 19.33 -5.84
C ARG A 47 -6.18 18.41 -7.02
N LEU A 48 -5.36 17.35 -6.84
CA LEU A 48 -5.01 16.46 -7.95
C LEU A 48 -6.10 15.41 -8.24
N PHE A 49 -6.66 14.80 -7.19
CA PHE A 49 -7.63 13.70 -7.33
C PHE A 49 -8.86 13.88 -6.42
N PRO A 50 -9.57 15.03 -6.47
CA PRO A 50 -10.70 15.30 -5.58
C PRO A 50 -11.81 14.24 -5.76
N GLY A 51 -12.15 13.53 -4.69
CA GLY A 51 -13.12 12.43 -4.71
C GLY A 51 -12.68 11.17 -5.47
N ARG A 52 -11.45 11.14 -6.00
CA ARG A 52 -10.93 10.03 -6.83
C ARG A 52 -9.66 9.39 -6.24
N VAL A 53 -9.42 9.57 -4.95
CA VAL A 53 -8.30 8.97 -4.21
C VAL A 53 -8.80 8.20 -3.00
N ALA A 54 -8.16 7.05 -2.70
CA ALA A 54 -8.37 6.29 -1.48
C ALA A 54 -7.04 6.07 -0.74
N MET A 55 -7.10 5.82 0.55
CA MET A 55 -5.96 5.32 1.32
C MET A 55 -6.07 3.80 1.47
N VAL A 56 -4.97 3.07 1.30
CA VAL A 56 -4.90 1.64 1.62
C VAL A 56 -4.13 1.47 2.92
N SER A 57 -4.75 0.85 3.93
CA SER A 57 -4.14 0.62 5.23
C SER A 57 -4.31 -0.82 5.68
N SER A 58 -3.23 -1.41 6.23
CA SER A 58 -3.27 -2.70 6.92
C SER A 58 -3.56 -2.58 8.42
N PHE A 59 -3.62 -1.35 8.95
CA PHE A 59 -3.68 -1.08 10.40
C PHE A 59 -2.61 -1.84 11.21
N GLY A 60 -1.44 -2.10 10.59
CA GLY A 60 -0.29 -2.72 11.24
C GLY A 60 0.49 -1.73 12.12
N ALA A 61 1.68 -2.13 12.56
CA ALA A 61 2.50 -1.43 13.57
C ALA A 61 2.66 0.09 13.33
N ASP A 62 2.98 0.48 12.08
CA ASP A 62 3.28 1.88 11.72
C ASP A 62 2.09 2.62 11.08
N ALA A 63 0.92 1.99 10.99
CA ALA A 63 -0.19 2.55 10.21
C ALA A 63 -0.78 3.82 10.86
N ALA A 64 -0.69 3.94 12.18
CA ALA A 64 -1.28 5.04 12.95
C ALA A 64 -0.79 6.42 12.48
N VAL A 65 0.50 6.54 12.11
CA VAL A 65 1.09 7.83 11.70
C VAL A 65 0.48 8.36 10.40
N LEU A 66 0.36 7.52 9.37
CA LEU A 66 -0.25 7.96 8.12
C LEU A 66 -1.74 8.21 8.26
N LEU A 67 -2.43 7.38 9.04
CA LEU A 67 -3.87 7.56 9.33
C LEU A 67 -4.12 8.89 10.06
N ASP A 68 -3.26 9.25 11.04
CA ASP A 68 -3.34 10.52 11.76
C ASP A 68 -3.12 11.72 10.82
N LEU A 69 -2.07 11.69 9.98
CA LEU A 69 -1.81 12.74 9.01
C LEU A 69 -2.92 12.90 7.97
N VAL A 70 -3.50 11.80 7.53
CA VAL A 70 -4.64 11.83 6.60
C VAL A 70 -5.90 12.33 7.28
N ALA A 71 -6.16 11.94 8.53
CA ALA A 71 -7.30 12.40 9.29
C ALA A 71 -7.28 13.91 9.58
N GLU A 72 -6.09 14.52 9.74
CA GLU A 72 -5.93 15.98 9.88
C GLU A 72 -6.38 16.74 8.62
N VAL A 73 -6.19 16.17 7.43
CA VAL A 73 -6.47 16.81 6.16
C VAL A 73 -7.85 16.43 5.61
N ALA A 74 -8.19 15.16 5.67
CA ALA A 74 -9.38 14.61 5.02
C ALA A 74 -9.91 13.36 5.78
N PRO A 75 -10.57 13.54 6.93
CA PRO A 75 -11.07 12.41 7.74
C PRO A 75 -12.12 11.54 7.04
N SER A 76 -12.71 12.04 5.97
CA SER A 76 -13.71 11.34 5.14
C SER A 76 -13.16 10.66 3.89
N ILE A 77 -11.83 10.65 3.70
CA ILE A 77 -11.24 9.89 2.59
C ILE A 77 -11.55 8.40 2.75
N PRO A 78 -11.91 7.67 1.68
CA PRO A 78 -12.07 6.24 1.75
C PRO A 78 -10.77 5.55 2.20
N VAL A 79 -10.81 4.85 3.34
CA VAL A 79 -9.71 4.01 3.84
C VAL A 79 -10.05 2.56 3.54
N LEU A 80 -9.35 1.95 2.60
CA LEU A 80 -9.53 0.56 2.19
C LEU A 80 -8.71 -0.34 3.11
N PHE A 81 -9.38 -1.17 3.91
CA PHE A 81 -8.79 -2.15 4.81
C PHE A 81 -9.03 -3.55 4.27
N VAL A 82 -7.95 -4.26 3.90
CA VAL A 82 -8.07 -5.64 3.41
C VAL A 82 -8.04 -6.60 4.58
N ASP A 83 -9.21 -7.14 4.92
CA ASP A 83 -9.33 -8.26 5.84
C ASP A 83 -9.19 -9.57 5.06
N THR A 84 -8.17 -10.32 5.36
CA THR A 84 -7.83 -11.57 4.65
C THR A 84 -8.48 -12.81 5.25
N ASP A 85 -9.31 -12.67 6.28
CA ASP A 85 -9.81 -13.74 7.18
C ASP A 85 -8.67 -14.49 7.91
N ARG A 86 -7.47 -13.91 7.90
CA ARG A 86 -6.27 -14.47 8.51
C ARG A 86 -5.50 -13.43 9.35
N LEU A 87 -6.13 -12.32 9.67
CA LEU A 87 -5.51 -11.28 10.50
C LEU A 87 -5.52 -11.68 11.97
N PHE A 88 -4.63 -11.06 12.74
CA PHE A 88 -4.70 -11.13 14.20
C PHE A 88 -5.93 -10.39 14.71
N GLY A 89 -6.59 -10.92 15.72
CA GLY A 89 -7.69 -10.24 16.40
C GLY A 89 -7.26 -8.89 17.02
N GLU A 90 -5.97 -8.79 17.39
CA GLU A 90 -5.34 -7.53 17.85
C GLU A 90 -5.36 -6.46 16.76
N THR A 91 -5.13 -6.82 15.49
CA THR A 91 -5.17 -5.89 14.35
C THR A 91 -6.59 -5.36 14.15
N LEU A 92 -7.60 -6.22 14.24
CA LEU A 92 -9.01 -5.80 14.12
C LEU A 92 -9.40 -4.82 15.23
N ARG A 93 -9.06 -5.14 16.48
CA ARG A 93 -9.31 -4.25 17.62
C ARG A 93 -8.51 -2.95 17.55
N HIS A 94 -7.29 -3.01 17.04
CA HIS A 94 -6.44 -1.82 16.83
C HIS A 94 -7.03 -0.92 15.73
N ARG A 95 -7.52 -1.48 14.63
CA ARG A 95 -8.26 -0.76 13.60
C ARG A 95 -9.41 0.03 14.22
N ASP A 96 -10.28 -0.63 14.98
CA ASP A 96 -11.47 0.01 15.56
C ASP A 96 -11.09 1.17 16.49
N ARG A 97 -10.05 0.96 17.32
CA ARG A 97 -9.52 2.00 18.20
C ARG A 97 -8.93 3.19 17.44
N LEU A 98 -8.22 2.96 16.34
CA LEU A 98 -7.68 4.05 15.51
C LEU A 98 -8.79 4.80 14.78
N VAL A 99 -9.79 4.10 14.25
CA VAL A 99 -10.94 4.71 13.58
C VAL A 99 -11.66 5.68 14.53
N GLU A 100 -11.97 5.23 15.74
CA GLU A 100 -12.60 6.05 16.77
C GLU A 100 -11.71 7.23 17.19
N ARG A 101 -10.42 6.96 17.51
CA ARG A 101 -9.47 7.98 17.99
C ARG A 101 -9.21 9.09 16.99
N LEU A 102 -9.18 8.77 15.69
CA LEU A 102 -8.87 9.69 14.61
C LEU A 102 -10.11 10.27 13.92
N GLY A 103 -11.31 9.82 14.27
CA GLY A 103 -12.56 10.29 13.67
C GLY A 103 -12.67 9.97 12.17
N LEU A 104 -12.12 8.82 11.73
CA LEU A 104 -12.24 8.37 10.34
C LEU A 104 -13.68 7.94 10.05
N THR A 105 -14.30 8.51 9.01
CA THR A 105 -15.73 8.32 8.75
C THR A 105 -16.04 7.36 7.60
N ASP A 106 -15.07 7.02 6.75
CA ASP A 106 -15.25 6.10 5.62
C ASP A 106 -14.15 5.02 5.60
N VAL A 107 -14.26 4.05 6.51
CA VAL A 107 -13.36 2.88 6.53
C VAL A 107 -14.10 1.69 5.95
N ARG A 108 -13.60 1.18 4.81
CA ARG A 108 -14.21 0.08 4.04
C ARG A 108 -13.42 -1.19 4.23
N THR A 109 -14.01 -2.17 4.89
CA THR A 109 -13.43 -3.52 4.99
C THR A 109 -13.69 -4.29 3.71
N ILE A 110 -12.61 -4.85 3.12
CA ILE A 110 -12.62 -5.60 1.89
C ILE A 110 -12.13 -7.00 2.19
N GLY A 111 -12.90 -8.02 1.85
CA GLY A 111 -12.55 -9.42 2.02
C GLY A 111 -12.32 -10.16 0.70
N PRO A 112 -11.77 -11.38 0.77
CA PRO A 112 -11.71 -12.29 -0.35
C PRO A 112 -13.11 -12.69 -0.81
N ASP A 113 -13.22 -13.10 -2.06
CA ASP A 113 -14.46 -13.71 -2.57
C ASP A 113 -14.63 -15.11 -1.96
N PRO A 114 -15.73 -15.38 -1.23
CA PRO A 114 -15.95 -16.68 -0.59
C PRO A 114 -15.99 -17.85 -1.59
N ALA A 115 -16.48 -17.63 -2.81
CA ALA A 115 -16.53 -18.66 -3.84
C ALA A 115 -15.12 -19.03 -4.32
N VAL A 116 -14.26 -18.02 -4.56
CA VAL A 116 -12.86 -18.23 -4.94
C VAL A 116 -12.09 -18.94 -3.81
N VAL A 117 -12.34 -18.55 -2.55
CA VAL A 117 -11.70 -19.22 -1.40
C VAL A 117 -12.16 -20.67 -1.28
N ALA A 118 -13.43 -20.96 -1.47
CA ALA A 118 -13.95 -22.32 -1.41
C ALA A 118 -13.38 -23.22 -2.53
N GLU A 119 -13.11 -22.65 -3.69
CA GLU A 119 -12.53 -23.35 -4.84
C GLU A 119 -11.02 -23.55 -4.71
N GLU A 120 -10.27 -22.48 -4.41
CA GLU A 120 -8.80 -22.48 -4.48
C GLU A 120 -8.10 -22.79 -3.13
N ASP A 121 -8.78 -22.57 -1.99
CA ASP A 121 -8.23 -22.80 -0.64
C ASP A 121 -9.25 -23.50 0.28
N PRO A 122 -9.87 -24.63 -0.16
CA PRO A 122 -10.93 -25.29 0.60
C PRO A 122 -10.48 -25.79 1.98
N GLU A 123 -9.21 -26.15 2.13
CA GLU A 123 -8.62 -26.60 3.40
C GLU A 123 -8.04 -25.45 4.21
N GLY A 124 -7.95 -24.25 3.66
CA GLY A 124 -7.37 -23.07 4.31
C GLY A 124 -5.85 -23.13 4.51
N LEU A 125 -5.14 -23.95 3.74
CA LEU A 125 -3.70 -24.21 3.87
C LEU A 125 -2.83 -23.56 2.78
N LEU A 126 -3.44 -22.80 1.86
CA LEU A 126 -2.74 -22.17 0.76
C LEU A 126 -1.62 -21.21 1.21
N TRP A 127 -1.78 -20.60 2.39
CA TRP A 127 -0.75 -19.73 2.99
C TRP A 127 0.57 -20.46 3.24
N HIS A 128 0.53 -21.77 3.47
CA HIS A 128 1.69 -22.61 3.73
C HIS A 128 2.27 -23.21 2.46
N THR A 129 1.41 -23.68 1.56
CA THR A 129 1.81 -24.42 0.35
C THR A 129 2.15 -23.50 -0.82
N GLN A 130 1.40 -22.39 -0.97
CA GLN A 130 1.52 -21.44 -2.08
C GLN A 130 1.19 -20.03 -1.60
N ALA A 131 2.11 -19.40 -0.84
CA ALA A 131 1.88 -18.11 -0.21
C ALA A 131 1.51 -16.98 -1.20
N ASP A 132 1.99 -17.04 -2.45
CA ASP A 132 1.64 -16.07 -3.49
C ASP A 132 0.20 -16.23 -3.95
N ALA A 133 -0.27 -17.45 -4.18
CA ALA A 133 -1.66 -17.74 -4.51
C ALA A 133 -2.59 -17.32 -3.36
N CYS A 134 -2.24 -17.61 -2.11
CA CYS A 134 -2.98 -17.14 -0.93
C CYS A 134 -3.07 -15.60 -0.90
N CYS A 135 -1.95 -14.89 -1.11
CA CYS A 135 -1.95 -13.42 -1.18
C CYS A 135 -2.77 -12.90 -2.36
N ARG A 136 -2.75 -13.57 -3.51
CA ARG A 136 -3.52 -13.20 -4.69
C ARG A 136 -5.01 -13.19 -4.37
N ILE A 137 -5.58 -14.31 -3.94
CA ILE A 137 -7.03 -14.44 -3.71
C ILE A 137 -7.52 -13.66 -2.49
N ARG A 138 -6.68 -13.50 -1.44
CA ARG A 138 -7.10 -12.87 -0.18
C ARG A 138 -6.72 -11.40 -0.05
N LYS A 139 -5.86 -10.86 -0.94
CA LYS A 139 -5.41 -9.46 -0.86
C LYS A 139 -5.43 -8.75 -2.19
N VAL A 140 -4.72 -9.29 -3.19
CA VAL A 140 -4.47 -8.58 -4.44
C VAL A 140 -5.76 -8.40 -5.22
N GLU A 141 -6.50 -9.47 -5.48
CA GLU A 141 -7.76 -9.43 -6.20
C GLU A 141 -8.85 -8.61 -5.48
N PRO A 142 -9.08 -8.79 -4.15
CA PRO A 142 -10.01 -7.94 -3.43
C PRO A 142 -9.67 -6.46 -3.51
N LEU A 143 -8.39 -6.11 -3.32
CA LEU A 143 -7.96 -4.73 -3.41
C LEU A 143 -8.06 -4.19 -4.83
N ALA A 144 -7.70 -4.97 -5.85
CA ALA A 144 -7.80 -4.56 -7.25
C ALA A 144 -9.24 -4.17 -7.62
N ARG A 145 -10.23 -4.95 -7.16
CA ARG A 145 -11.66 -4.62 -7.33
C ARG A 145 -12.05 -3.34 -6.57
N ALA A 146 -11.65 -3.22 -5.31
CA ALA A 146 -12.04 -2.10 -4.47
C ALA A 146 -11.42 -0.76 -4.88
N ILE A 147 -10.22 -0.80 -5.50
CA ILE A 147 -9.51 0.40 -5.93
C ILE A 147 -9.93 0.86 -7.35
N GLU A 148 -10.73 0.08 -8.04
CA GLU A 148 -11.13 0.36 -9.42
C GLU A 148 -11.74 1.76 -9.63
N PRO A 149 -12.60 2.29 -8.73
CA PRO A 149 -13.20 3.61 -8.89
C PRO A 149 -12.22 4.78 -8.72
N PHE A 150 -10.99 4.53 -8.26
CA PHE A 150 -10.04 5.59 -7.91
C PHE A 150 -8.95 5.76 -8.96
N ASP A 151 -8.48 6.99 -9.15
CA ASP A 151 -7.37 7.34 -10.04
C ASP A 151 -6.03 7.35 -9.29
N ALA A 152 -6.08 7.50 -7.97
CA ALA A 152 -4.90 7.45 -7.12
C ALA A 152 -5.16 6.69 -5.80
N TRP A 153 -4.09 6.23 -5.17
CA TRP A 153 -4.17 5.67 -3.84
C TRP A 153 -2.93 5.96 -3.00
N ILE A 154 -3.15 6.16 -1.71
CA ILE A 154 -2.12 6.51 -0.73
C ILE A 154 -1.66 5.24 -0.01
N SER A 155 -0.34 5.04 0.09
CA SER A 155 0.27 3.92 0.79
C SER A 155 1.20 4.37 1.91
N GLY A 156 1.35 3.55 2.95
CA GLY A 156 2.22 3.83 4.10
C GLY A 156 3.63 3.28 3.96
N ARG A 157 4.15 3.03 2.74
CA ARG A 157 5.50 2.52 2.53
C ARG A 157 6.56 3.58 2.87
N LYS A 158 7.71 3.12 3.37
CA LYS A 158 8.86 3.93 3.72
C LYS A 158 10.13 3.26 3.21
N ARG A 159 11.11 4.06 2.81
CA ARG A 159 12.39 3.56 2.24
C ARG A 159 13.13 2.64 3.18
N PHE A 160 13.19 2.96 4.46
CA PHE A 160 13.95 2.20 5.44
C PHE A 160 13.38 0.81 5.77
N GLN A 161 12.16 0.50 5.36
CA GLN A 161 11.48 -0.74 5.77
C GLN A 161 11.97 -2.01 5.06
N ALA A 162 12.55 -1.88 3.87
CA ALA A 162 13.09 -3.00 3.10
C ALA A 162 14.00 -2.48 1.98
N SER A 163 14.98 -3.29 1.56
CA SER A 163 15.86 -2.96 0.42
C SER A 163 15.07 -2.73 -0.87
N THR A 164 14.01 -3.47 -1.10
CA THR A 164 13.09 -3.31 -2.25
C THR A 164 12.37 -1.96 -2.26
N ARG A 165 12.45 -1.19 -1.17
CA ARG A 165 11.80 0.12 -1.01
C ARG A 165 12.78 1.29 -0.95
N ALA A 166 14.09 1.04 -0.97
CA ALA A 166 15.12 2.06 -0.75
C ALA A 166 14.96 3.31 -1.64
N GLU A 167 14.49 3.12 -2.86
CA GLU A 167 14.37 4.17 -3.88
C GLU A 167 12.92 4.54 -4.22
N ILE A 168 11.91 4.14 -3.39
CA ILE A 168 10.52 4.47 -3.72
C ILE A 168 10.33 6.00 -3.76
N PRO A 169 9.72 6.53 -4.84
CA PRO A 169 9.38 7.95 -4.94
C PRO A 169 8.12 8.29 -4.14
N SER A 170 7.84 9.56 -3.98
CA SER A 170 6.57 10.03 -3.40
C SER A 170 5.39 9.73 -4.32
N PHE A 171 5.61 9.78 -5.63
CA PHE A 171 4.61 9.41 -6.65
C PHE A 171 5.16 8.33 -7.57
N GLU A 172 4.45 7.22 -7.74
CA GLU A 172 4.80 6.17 -8.69
C GLU A 172 3.56 5.71 -9.48
N ALA A 173 3.79 5.16 -10.67
CA ALA A 173 2.72 4.55 -11.44
C ALA A 173 2.38 3.16 -10.93
N ASP A 174 1.09 2.84 -10.82
CA ASP A 174 0.55 1.53 -10.55
C ASP A 174 -0.53 1.19 -11.59
N GLY A 175 -0.09 0.64 -12.71
CA GLY A 175 -0.92 0.47 -13.88
C GLY A 175 -1.43 1.81 -14.43
N ARG A 176 -2.74 2.01 -14.44
CA ARG A 176 -3.40 3.26 -14.85
C ARG A 176 -3.54 4.28 -13.71
N ARG A 177 -3.09 3.96 -12.50
CA ARG A 177 -3.26 4.79 -11.30
C ARG A 177 -1.96 5.40 -10.83
N ILE A 178 -2.10 6.47 -10.08
CA ILE A 178 -0.98 7.06 -9.33
C ILE A 178 -1.00 6.49 -7.90
N LYS A 179 0.12 5.93 -7.49
CA LYS A 179 0.34 5.51 -6.11
C LYS A 179 1.19 6.54 -5.40
N VAL A 180 0.74 6.99 -4.25
CA VAL A 180 1.36 8.05 -3.47
C VAL A 180 1.93 7.48 -2.17
N ASN A 181 3.19 7.79 -1.88
CA ASN A 181 3.91 7.35 -0.69
C ASN A 181 4.33 8.56 0.16
N PRO A 182 3.44 9.18 0.93
CA PRO A 182 3.74 10.43 1.64
C PRO A 182 4.79 10.26 2.74
N LEU A 183 4.99 9.03 3.22
CA LEU A 183 5.98 8.69 4.23
C LEU A 183 7.28 8.12 3.65
N ALA A 184 7.50 8.16 2.32
CA ALA A 184 8.65 7.52 1.67
C ALA A 184 9.98 7.87 2.34
N THR A 185 10.20 9.15 2.68
CA THR A 185 11.45 9.68 3.26
C THR A 185 11.47 9.71 4.80
N TRP A 186 10.39 9.31 5.46
CA TRP A 186 10.35 9.30 6.92
C TRP A 186 11.29 8.24 7.50
N SER A 187 11.96 8.59 8.61
CA SER A 187 12.77 7.67 9.40
C SER A 187 11.92 6.98 10.48
N ALA A 188 12.44 5.90 11.05
CA ALA A 188 11.84 5.25 12.23
C ALA A 188 11.73 6.23 13.43
N GLU A 189 12.73 7.10 13.60
CA GLU A 189 12.71 8.13 14.63
C GLU A 189 11.57 9.15 14.41
N SER A 190 11.41 9.63 13.17
CA SER A 190 10.30 10.57 12.84
C SER A 190 8.94 9.96 13.13
N LEU A 191 8.76 8.67 12.85
CA LEU A 191 7.53 7.95 13.19
C LEU A 191 7.31 7.89 14.69
N ALA A 192 8.35 7.53 15.47
CA ALA A 192 8.27 7.43 16.92
C ALA A 192 7.95 8.79 17.57
N LEU A 193 8.58 9.85 17.09
CA LEU A 193 8.31 11.22 17.54
C LEU A 193 6.85 11.63 17.27
N ARG A 194 6.30 11.33 16.09
CA ARG A 194 4.90 11.61 15.78
C ARG A 194 3.95 10.81 16.65
N VAL A 195 4.21 9.51 16.86
CA VAL A 195 3.41 8.65 17.74
C VAL A 195 3.36 9.24 19.14
N ALA A 196 4.53 9.65 19.70
CA ALA A 196 4.59 10.23 21.04
C ALA A 196 3.90 11.60 21.12
N ALA A 197 4.16 12.49 20.15
CA ALA A 197 3.59 13.84 20.14
C ALA A 197 2.06 13.87 20.01
N ARG A 198 1.47 12.85 19.35
CA ARG A 198 0.03 12.75 19.10
C ARG A 198 -0.67 11.75 20.02
N ASP A 199 0.07 11.12 20.94
CA ASP A 199 -0.43 10.03 21.79
C ASP A 199 -1.22 8.98 20.99
N LEU A 200 -0.60 8.51 19.87
CA LEU A 200 -1.24 7.53 19.01
C LEU A 200 -1.18 6.14 19.63
N PRO A 201 -2.27 5.37 19.61
CA PRO A 201 -2.27 4.03 20.16
C PRO A 201 -1.29 3.13 19.39
N ALA A 202 -0.38 2.49 20.10
CA ALA A 202 0.50 1.47 19.52
C ALA A 202 -0.26 0.18 19.26
N HIS A 203 0.13 -0.54 18.21
CA HIS A 203 -0.42 -1.88 17.95
C HIS A 203 0.03 -2.85 19.05
N PRO A 204 -0.89 -3.58 19.72
CA PRO A 204 -0.58 -4.41 20.90
C PRO A 204 0.52 -5.45 20.68
N LEU A 205 0.62 -6.00 19.47
CA LEU A 205 1.62 -7.01 19.13
C LEU A 205 3.05 -6.47 19.07
N VAL A 206 3.25 -5.15 18.91
CA VAL A 206 4.59 -4.56 18.90
C VAL A 206 5.32 -4.85 20.22
N ALA A 207 4.64 -4.65 21.35
CA ALA A 207 5.18 -4.96 22.68
C ALA A 207 5.43 -6.47 22.90
N GLN A 208 4.85 -7.32 22.04
CA GLN A 208 5.02 -8.77 22.08
C GLN A 208 6.08 -9.29 21.12
N GLY A 209 6.87 -8.40 20.50
CA GLY A 209 7.96 -8.76 19.59
C GLY A 209 7.56 -8.93 18.12
N TYR A 210 6.48 -8.28 17.68
CA TYR A 210 6.05 -8.24 16.27
C TYR A 210 6.20 -6.83 15.70
N PRO A 211 7.40 -6.41 15.27
CA PRO A 211 7.62 -5.06 14.75
C PRO A 211 7.02 -4.83 13.34
N SER A 212 6.75 -5.91 12.60
CA SER A 212 6.06 -5.88 11.30
C SER A 212 4.92 -6.89 11.30
N ILE A 213 3.69 -6.41 11.10
CA ILE A 213 2.47 -7.21 11.29
C ILE A 213 1.74 -7.38 9.96
N GLY A 214 1.32 -8.61 9.69
CA GLY A 214 0.47 -8.98 8.56
C GLY A 214 -0.54 -10.05 8.94
N CYS A 215 -0.78 -11.04 8.06
CA CYS A 215 -1.59 -12.20 8.40
C CYS A 215 -0.94 -13.01 9.52
N MET A 216 -1.74 -13.53 10.43
CA MET A 216 -1.29 -14.32 11.58
C MET A 216 -0.39 -15.51 11.17
N PRO A 217 -0.76 -16.37 10.18
CA PRO A 217 0.08 -17.50 9.81
C PRO A 217 1.36 -17.12 9.05
N CYS A 218 1.52 -15.85 8.65
CA CYS A 218 2.69 -15.37 7.90
C CYS A 218 3.50 -14.34 8.71
N THR A 219 3.34 -14.30 10.04
CA THR A 219 4.01 -13.30 10.88
C THR A 219 4.47 -13.93 12.18
N ASP A 220 5.78 -14.01 12.35
CA ASP A 220 6.45 -14.51 13.55
C ASP A 220 7.03 -13.37 14.37
N ARG A 221 7.37 -13.65 15.63
CA ARG A 221 8.15 -12.77 16.48
C ARG A 221 9.57 -12.61 15.94
N VAL A 222 10.14 -11.45 16.18
CA VAL A 222 11.50 -11.11 15.79
C VAL A 222 12.36 -11.02 17.03
N ALA A 223 13.53 -11.64 17.00
CA ALA A 223 14.50 -11.57 18.10
C ALA A 223 15.15 -10.17 18.16
N PRO A 224 15.63 -9.76 19.35
CA PRO A 224 16.37 -8.50 19.46
C PRO A 224 17.57 -8.47 18.53
N GLY A 225 17.68 -7.42 17.71
CA GLY A 225 18.77 -7.24 16.73
C GLY A 225 18.51 -7.82 15.33
N GLU A 226 17.44 -8.59 15.14
CA GLU A 226 17.01 -9.00 13.80
C GLU A 226 16.34 -7.83 13.05
N ASP A 227 16.31 -7.92 11.72
CA ASP A 227 15.54 -6.99 10.88
C ASP A 227 14.06 -7.02 11.27
N ALA A 228 13.42 -5.85 11.31
CA ALA A 228 12.03 -5.70 11.73
C ALA A 228 11.05 -6.55 10.89
N ARG A 229 11.42 -6.93 9.67
CA ARG A 229 10.60 -7.77 8.78
C ARG A 229 11.04 -9.24 8.75
N ALA A 230 12.09 -9.64 9.51
CA ALA A 230 12.57 -11.01 9.56
C ALA A 230 11.50 -12.04 9.97
N GLY A 231 10.47 -11.59 10.72
CA GLY A 231 9.31 -12.42 11.07
C GLY A 231 8.28 -12.60 9.95
N ARG A 232 8.42 -11.90 8.80
CA ARG A 232 7.45 -12.01 7.69
C ARG A 232 7.82 -13.14 6.75
N TRP A 233 6.87 -14.06 6.54
CA TRP A 233 7.08 -15.25 5.68
C TRP A 233 8.36 -16.03 6.02
N ARG A 234 8.68 -16.14 7.31
CA ARG A 234 9.88 -16.83 7.77
C ARG A 234 9.94 -18.26 7.20
N GLY A 235 11.08 -18.61 6.60
CA GLY A 235 11.26 -19.91 5.93
C GLY A 235 10.66 -20.02 4.54
N GLN A 236 10.13 -18.92 3.97
CA GLN A 236 9.62 -18.87 2.60
C GLN A 236 10.44 -17.88 1.76
N ASP A 237 10.57 -18.15 0.47
CA ASP A 237 11.22 -17.24 -0.47
C ASP A 237 10.26 -16.11 -0.88
N LYS A 238 9.92 -15.24 0.10
CA LYS A 238 8.99 -14.12 -0.09
C LYS A 238 9.37 -12.94 0.80
N THR A 239 9.48 -11.76 0.21
CA THR A 239 9.88 -10.52 0.91
C THR A 239 8.77 -9.46 0.91
N GLU A 240 7.86 -9.50 -0.07
CA GLU A 240 6.80 -8.50 -0.22
C GLU A 240 5.43 -9.13 -0.45
N CYS A 241 4.41 -8.42 -0.01
CA CYS A 241 3.01 -8.72 -0.32
C CYS A 241 2.70 -8.24 -1.75
N GLY A 242 2.00 -9.05 -2.53
CA GLY A 242 1.71 -8.77 -3.94
C GLY A 242 0.99 -7.44 -4.24
N ILE A 243 0.31 -6.83 -3.26
CA ILE A 243 -0.34 -5.51 -3.45
C ILE A 243 0.63 -4.36 -3.79
N HIS A 244 1.93 -4.56 -3.59
CA HIS A 244 2.95 -3.54 -3.89
C HIS A 244 3.74 -3.85 -5.17
N LEU A 245 3.49 -4.99 -5.81
CA LEU A 245 4.17 -5.43 -7.03
C LEU A 245 3.43 -5.03 -8.32
N GLY A 246 2.32 -4.30 -8.19
CA GLY A 246 1.45 -3.83 -9.29
C GLY A 246 0.09 -4.52 -9.27
N LEU A 247 -0.95 -3.77 -8.95
CA LEU A 247 -2.35 -4.27 -8.93
C LEU A 247 -2.89 -4.55 -10.34
N SER A 248 -2.27 -3.97 -11.37
CA SER A 248 -2.64 -4.14 -12.79
C SER A 248 -2.29 -5.53 -13.36
N ALA A 249 -1.33 -6.24 -12.77
CA ALA A 249 -0.98 -7.58 -13.24
C ALA A 249 -2.02 -8.67 -12.88
N ALA A 250 -2.98 -8.36 -12.00
CA ALA A 250 -3.99 -9.30 -11.55
C ALA A 250 -5.29 -9.29 -12.40
N GLY A 251 -5.45 -8.29 -13.29
CA GLY A 251 -6.69 -8.07 -14.07
C GLY A 251 -6.60 -8.42 -15.56
N GLU A 252 -5.41 -8.64 -16.10
CA GLU A 252 -5.22 -8.99 -17.51
C GLU A 252 -5.01 -10.51 -17.64
N LYS A 253 -6.09 -11.26 -17.52
CA LYS A 253 -6.19 -12.54 -18.25
C LYS A 253 -6.86 -12.24 -19.58
N GLU A 254 -6.08 -12.41 -20.67
CA GLU A 254 -6.57 -12.50 -22.03
C GLU A 254 -7.68 -13.54 -22.17
#